data_e22db17ee17806366a85848499f6acdc
#
_entry.id   e22db17ee17806366a85848499f6acdc
#
_cell.length_a   1.000
_cell.length_b   1.000
_cell.length_c   1.000
_cell.angle_alpha   90.00
_cell.angle_beta   90.00
_cell.angle_gamma   90.00
#
_symmetry.space_group_name_H-M   'P 1'
#
loop_
_entity.id
_entity.type
_entity.pdbx_description
1 polymer ?
#
loop_
_entity_poly.entity_id
_entity_poly.type
_entity_poly.pdbx_seq_one_letter_code
_entity_poly.pdbx_strand_id
1 'polypeptide(L)'
;SIMLIVTVLTLIIIGCCKWYSIQKELDEQIKSDTITKKINATQLSSSETVEKAANEISAEQNTSTNVSSDRIVKYMQIEDKCYKYFFNKFSHRYLLKQNLRIGRFEYDIIALSKRTKNDLIFEVKYLTINTITDNRLKHLISNVNYMCENYKSVTNHNCESVIVIVTPKEKIEKVKSACLNHFNNYKNSVLDNINFEFFAEEDL
;
A
#
# COMPACT_ATOMS: atom_id res chain seq x y z
N SER A 1 -35.29 37.88 18.26
CA SER A 1 -34.93 36.94 19.37
C SER A 1 -34.84 35.47 18.95
N ILE A 2 -35.82 34.94 18.19
CA ILE A 2 -35.84 33.53 17.73
C ILE A 2 -34.67 33.22 16.79
N MET A 3 -34.35 34.12 15.86
CA MET A 3 -33.23 33.97 14.93
C MET A 3 -31.88 33.77 15.66
N LEU A 4 -31.64 34.50 16.73
CA LEU A 4 -30.43 34.42 17.52
C LEU A 4 -30.28 33.03 18.21
N ILE A 5 -31.40 32.51 18.74
CA ILE A 5 -31.42 31.16 19.36
C ILE A 5 -31.12 30.07 18.32
N VAL A 6 -31.73 30.18 17.14
CA VAL A 6 -31.49 29.20 16.05
C VAL A 6 -30.01 29.27 15.61
N THR A 7 -29.43 30.44 15.48
CA THR A 7 -28.02 30.61 15.09
C THR A 7 -27.07 29.98 16.13
N VAL A 8 -27.33 30.23 17.42
CA VAL A 8 -26.52 29.64 18.51
C VAL A 8 -26.63 28.12 18.54
N LEU A 9 -27.83 27.57 18.39
CA LEU A 9 -28.05 26.11 18.34
C LEU A 9 -27.32 25.47 17.14
N THR A 10 -27.36 26.10 15.98
CA THR A 10 -26.67 25.64 14.78
C THR A 10 -25.16 25.60 14.99
N LEU A 11 -24.59 26.64 15.59
CA LEU A 11 -23.13 26.67 15.90
C LEU A 11 -22.73 25.61 16.92
N ILE A 12 -23.56 25.32 17.93
CA ILE A 12 -23.32 24.28 18.91
C ILE A 12 -23.33 22.90 18.22
N ILE A 13 -24.30 22.63 17.34
CA ILE A 13 -24.38 21.35 16.61
C ILE A 13 -23.16 21.17 15.73
N ILE A 14 -22.76 22.17 14.98
CA ILE A 14 -21.55 22.13 14.13
C ILE A 14 -20.30 21.88 15.00
N GLY A 15 -20.17 22.55 16.13
CA GLY A 15 -19.09 22.35 17.09
C GLY A 15 -19.03 20.92 17.62
N CYS A 16 -20.17 20.37 18.04
CA CYS A 16 -20.28 18.99 18.53
C CYS A 16 -19.92 17.97 17.44
N CYS A 17 -20.39 18.16 16.20
CA CYS A 17 -20.07 17.28 15.08
C CYS A 17 -18.56 17.29 14.76
N LYS A 18 -17.95 18.49 14.76
CA LYS A 18 -16.51 18.63 14.55
C LYS A 18 -15.69 17.99 15.66
N TRP A 19 -16.10 18.21 16.92
CA TRP A 19 -15.43 17.61 18.07
C TRP A 19 -15.53 16.10 18.07
N TYR A 20 -16.70 15.53 17.73
CA TYR A 20 -16.90 14.10 17.60
C TYR A 20 -16.01 13.49 16.48
N SER A 21 -15.89 14.20 15.34
CA SER A 21 -14.99 13.76 14.25
C SER A 21 -13.53 13.72 14.71
N ILE A 22 -13.05 14.76 15.40
CA ILE A 22 -11.69 14.81 15.95
C ILE A 22 -11.43 13.71 16.97
N GLN A 23 -12.38 13.47 17.88
CA GLN A 23 -12.27 12.40 18.87
C GLN A 23 -12.18 11.03 18.19
N LYS A 24 -12.99 10.78 17.17
CA LYS A 24 -12.97 9.55 16.41
C LYS A 24 -11.64 9.34 15.69
N GLU A 25 -11.10 10.37 15.06
CA GLU A 25 -9.77 10.32 14.42
C GLU A 25 -8.66 10.02 15.43
N LEU A 26 -8.70 10.67 16.60
CA LEU A 26 -7.74 10.44 17.67
C LEU A 26 -7.79 9.01 18.21
N ASP A 27 -8.98 8.47 18.44
CA ASP A 27 -9.18 7.08 18.87
C ASP A 27 -8.67 6.08 17.82
N GLU A 28 -8.87 6.37 16.53
CA GLU A 28 -8.36 5.54 15.45
C GLU A 28 -6.83 5.61 15.36
N GLN A 29 -6.22 6.78 15.58
CA GLN A 29 -4.77 6.93 15.66
C GLN A 29 -4.18 6.17 16.85
N ILE A 30 -4.74 6.29 18.04
CA ILE A 30 -4.27 5.57 19.24
C ILE A 30 -4.37 4.06 19.03
N LYS A 31 -5.47 3.55 18.46
CA LYS A 31 -5.62 2.14 18.12
C LYS A 31 -4.57 1.71 17.09
N SER A 32 -4.35 2.53 16.08
CA SER A 32 -3.35 2.35 15.04
C SER A 32 -1.95 2.19 15.63
N ASP A 33 -1.51 3.12 16.47
CA ASP A 33 -0.19 3.09 17.07
C ASP A 33 0.00 1.92 18.03
N THR A 34 -1.06 1.55 18.75
CA THR A 34 -1.06 0.38 19.62
C THR A 34 -0.91 -0.92 18.81
N ILE A 35 -1.59 -1.05 17.68
CA ILE A 35 -1.47 -2.23 16.80
C ILE A 35 -0.09 -2.25 16.15
N THR A 36 0.41 -1.13 15.65
CA THR A 36 1.75 -1.01 15.05
C THR A 36 2.84 -1.44 16.03
N LYS A 37 2.73 -1.03 17.27
CA LYS A 37 3.64 -1.49 18.37
C LYS A 37 3.53 -2.99 18.62
N LYS A 38 2.32 -3.55 18.59
CA LYS A 38 2.11 -5.00 18.81
C LYS A 38 2.74 -5.86 17.72
N ILE A 39 2.80 -5.39 16.48
CA ILE A 39 3.42 -6.11 15.37
C ILE A 39 4.91 -5.78 15.18
N ASN A 40 5.52 -5.05 16.13
CA ASN A 40 6.93 -4.62 16.05
C ASN A 40 7.27 -3.88 14.73
N ALA A 41 6.34 -3.10 14.22
CA ALA A 41 6.54 -2.33 13.01
C ALA A 41 7.16 -0.95 13.33
N THR A 42 8.05 -0.50 12.45
CA THR A 42 8.66 0.82 12.50
C THR A 42 8.22 1.62 11.27
N GLN A 43 7.78 2.86 11.48
CA GLN A 43 7.48 3.78 10.38
C GLN A 43 8.79 4.22 9.74
N LEU A 44 8.91 4.12 8.42
CA LEU A 44 10.06 4.65 7.68
C LEU A 44 10.06 6.18 7.75
N SER A 45 11.24 6.77 7.92
CA SER A 45 11.45 8.20 7.79
C SER A 45 11.33 8.63 6.31
N SER A 46 11.18 9.93 6.08
CA SER A 46 11.10 10.46 4.71
C SER A 46 12.37 10.14 3.89
N SER A 47 13.57 10.16 4.52
CA SER A 47 14.82 9.81 3.85
C SER A 47 14.90 8.33 3.49
N GLU A 48 14.46 7.43 4.38
CA GLU A 48 14.40 5.99 4.10
C GLU A 48 13.39 5.66 3.01
N THR A 49 12.25 6.35 2.96
CA THR A 49 11.25 6.18 1.90
C THR A 49 11.81 6.60 0.54
N VAL A 50 12.56 7.71 0.48
CA VAL A 50 13.26 8.15 -0.75
C VAL A 50 14.31 7.14 -1.18
N GLU A 51 15.11 6.63 -0.25
CA GLU A 51 16.13 5.62 -0.53
C GLU A 51 15.51 4.31 -1.04
N LYS A 52 14.43 3.85 -0.41
CA LYS A 52 13.64 2.70 -0.87
C LYS A 52 13.19 2.89 -2.32
N ALA A 53 12.53 4.00 -2.64
CA ALA A 53 12.04 4.29 -3.98
C ALA A 53 13.20 4.34 -5.01
N ALA A 54 14.36 4.92 -4.65
CA ALA A 54 15.53 4.96 -5.52
C ALA A 54 16.10 3.56 -5.79
N ASN A 55 16.17 2.70 -4.76
CA ASN A 55 16.65 1.32 -4.87
C ASN A 55 15.70 0.47 -5.74
N GLU A 56 14.40 0.61 -5.59
CA GLU A 56 13.40 -0.09 -6.40
C GLU A 56 13.49 0.30 -7.87
N ILE A 57 13.57 1.60 -8.18
CA ILE A 57 13.71 2.09 -9.56
C ILE A 57 15.01 1.60 -10.17
N SER A 58 16.12 1.57 -9.41
CA SER A 58 17.42 1.06 -9.87
C SER A 58 17.38 -0.42 -10.21
N ALA A 59 16.74 -1.22 -9.33
CA ALA A 59 16.54 -2.65 -9.55
C ALA A 59 15.64 -2.91 -10.77
N GLU A 60 14.67 -2.04 -11.00
CA GLU A 60 13.80 -2.10 -12.17
C GLU A 60 14.52 -1.91 -13.51
N GLN A 61 15.59 -1.17 -13.55
CA GLN A 61 16.29 -0.82 -14.80
C GLN A 61 17.49 -1.69 -15.12
N ASN A 62 17.94 -2.55 -14.20
CA ASN A 62 19.25 -3.24 -14.29
C ASN A 62 20.42 -2.26 -14.58
N THR A 63 20.28 -1.01 -14.18
CA THR A 63 21.28 0.03 -14.43
C THR A 63 21.71 0.64 -13.09
N SER A 64 23.01 0.69 -12.87
CA SER A 64 23.63 1.42 -11.75
C SER A 64 23.68 2.95 -11.99
N THR A 65 22.84 3.46 -12.90
CA THR A 65 22.78 4.89 -13.22
C THR A 65 21.99 5.64 -12.16
N ASN A 66 22.45 6.84 -11.82
CA ASN A 66 21.75 7.75 -10.92
C ASN A 66 20.28 7.93 -11.34
N VAL A 67 19.38 7.47 -10.47
CA VAL A 67 17.94 7.66 -10.66
C VAL A 67 17.61 9.14 -10.56
N SER A 68 16.91 9.71 -11.54
CA SER A 68 16.54 11.12 -11.49
C SER A 68 15.55 11.39 -10.36
N SER A 69 15.70 12.53 -9.71
CA SER A 69 14.80 12.98 -8.63
C SER A 69 13.32 12.97 -9.07
N ASP A 70 13.05 13.35 -10.32
CA ASP A 70 11.67 13.38 -10.85
C ASP A 70 11.02 11.99 -10.88
N ARG A 71 11.82 10.95 -11.17
CA ARG A 71 11.32 9.57 -11.16
C ARG A 71 11.02 9.08 -9.74
N ILE A 72 11.88 9.42 -8.79
CA ILE A 72 11.67 9.11 -7.38
C ILE A 72 10.38 9.77 -6.89
N VAL A 73 10.23 11.08 -7.16
CA VAL A 73 9.00 11.83 -6.80
C VAL A 73 7.76 11.21 -7.45
N LYS A 74 7.85 10.84 -8.72
CA LYS A 74 6.75 10.18 -9.44
C LYS A 74 6.36 8.86 -8.81
N TYR A 75 7.35 8.02 -8.48
CA TYR A 75 7.14 6.73 -7.84
C TYR A 75 6.42 6.89 -6.49
N MET A 76 6.91 7.79 -5.64
CA MET A 76 6.30 8.10 -4.34
C MET A 76 4.87 8.64 -4.49
N GLN A 77 4.60 9.46 -5.50
CA GLN A 77 3.24 9.94 -5.80
C GLN A 77 2.28 8.80 -6.17
N ILE A 78 2.75 7.81 -6.92
CA ILE A 78 1.97 6.62 -7.27
C ILE A 78 1.66 5.78 -6.03
N GLU A 79 2.65 5.53 -5.16
CA GLU A 79 2.41 4.84 -3.88
C GLU A 79 1.37 5.56 -3.02
N ASP A 80 1.46 6.90 -2.92
CA ASP A 80 0.49 7.71 -2.15
C ASP A 80 -0.92 7.65 -2.75
N LYS A 81 -1.06 7.68 -4.07
CA LYS A 81 -2.33 7.50 -4.76
C LYS A 81 -2.93 6.11 -4.50
N CYS A 82 -2.12 5.05 -4.59
CA CYS A 82 -2.54 3.69 -4.26
C CYS A 82 -3.00 3.60 -2.80
N TYR A 83 -2.23 4.20 -1.87
CA TYR A 83 -2.62 4.25 -0.46
C TYR A 83 -3.99 4.90 -0.27
N LYS A 84 -4.22 6.07 -0.87
CA LYS A 84 -5.52 6.78 -0.79
C LYS A 84 -6.66 5.94 -1.36
N TYR A 85 -6.43 5.29 -2.50
CA TYR A 85 -7.41 4.39 -3.11
C TYR A 85 -7.78 3.24 -2.17
N PHE A 86 -6.79 2.52 -1.64
CA PHE A 86 -7.03 1.41 -0.73
C PHE A 86 -7.58 1.85 0.62
N PHE A 87 -7.18 3.02 1.11
CA PHE A 87 -7.75 3.60 2.32
C PHE A 87 -9.27 3.81 2.16
N ASN A 88 -9.70 4.41 1.07
CA ASN A 88 -11.12 4.61 0.78
C ASN A 88 -11.88 3.27 0.65
N LYS A 89 -11.25 2.27 0.03
CA LYS A 89 -11.85 0.95 -0.21
C LYS A 89 -11.94 0.09 1.05
N PHE A 90 -10.94 0.13 1.93
CA PHE A 90 -10.77 -0.85 3.00
C PHE A 90 -10.81 -0.29 4.42
N SER A 91 -10.76 1.03 4.65
CA SER A 91 -10.67 1.64 5.99
C SER A 91 -11.79 1.23 6.96
N HIS A 92 -12.96 0.82 6.45
CA HIS A 92 -14.07 0.34 7.28
C HIS A 92 -13.78 -1.02 7.96
N ARG A 93 -12.92 -1.88 7.36
CA ARG A 93 -12.56 -3.22 7.89
C ARG A 93 -11.14 -3.32 8.39
N TYR A 94 -10.25 -2.50 7.83
CA TYR A 94 -8.82 -2.56 8.05
C TYR A 94 -8.31 -1.21 8.55
N LEU A 95 -7.20 -1.27 9.25
CA LEU A 95 -6.39 -0.12 9.58
C LEU A 95 -5.21 -0.10 8.61
N LEU A 96 -5.17 0.91 7.73
CA LEU A 96 -4.12 1.00 6.72
C LEU A 96 -2.94 1.82 7.23
N LYS A 97 -1.75 1.35 6.91
CA LYS A 97 -0.47 2.02 7.14
C LYS A 97 0.39 1.87 5.89
N GLN A 98 1.19 2.88 5.60
CA GLN A 98 2.15 2.86 4.49
C GLN A 98 3.57 2.98 5.00
N ASN A 99 4.53 2.50 4.22
CA ASN A 99 5.96 2.64 4.46
C ASN A 99 6.38 2.12 5.85
N LEU A 100 6.01 0.87 6.15
CA LEU A 100 6.38 0.21 7.39
C LEU A 100 7.55 -0.75 7.18
N ARG A 101 8.47 -0.78 8.15
CA ARG A 101 9.46 -1.86 8.28
C ARG A 101 9.01 -2.85 9.35
N ILE A 102 8.95 -4.14 8.99
CA ILE A 102 8.65 -5.25 9.90
C ILE A 102 9.72 -6.31 9.72
N GLY A 103 10.46 -6.60 10.78
CA GLY A 103 11.63 -7.46 10.68
C GLY A 103 12.67 -6.86 9.72
N ARG A 104 13.02 -7.58 8.67
CA ARG A 104 14.00 -7.16 7.68
C ARG A 104 13.41 -6.57 6.39
N PHE A 105 12.09 -6.58 6.25
CA PHE A 105 11.42 -6.11 5.03
C PHE A 105 10.71 -4.78 5.24
N GLU A 106 10.66 -4.02 4.18
CA GLU A 106 9.88 -2.79 4.03
C GLU A 106 8.64 -3.09 3.23
N TYR A 107 7.51 -2.55 3.66
CA TYR A 107 6.19 -2.81 3.10
C TYR A 107 5.59 -1.50 2.63
N ASP A 108 5.10 -1.46 1.40
CA ASP A 108 4.49 -0.26 0.82
C ASP A 108 3.21 0.10 1.55
N ILE A 109 2.26 -0.84 1.59
CA ILE A 109 0.99 -0.65 2.29
C ILE A 109 0.62 -1.94 3.02
N ILE A 110 0.24 -1.81 4.28
CA ILE A 110 -0.32 -2.90 5.08
C ILE A 110 -1.71 -2.49 5.55
N ALA A 111 -2.68 -3.37 5.37
CA ALA A 111 -4.02 -3.24 5.91
C ALA A 111 -4.21 -4.26 7.04
N LEU A 112 -4.16 -3.78 8.28
CA LEU A 112 -4.31 -4.57 9.50
C LEU A 112 -5.79 -4.81 9.78
N SER A 113 -6.20 -6.05 9.86
CA SER A 113 -7.58 -6.41 10.12
C SER A 113 -8.04 -5.95 11.52
N LYS A 114 -9.17 -5.27 11.58
CA LYS A 114 -9.77 -4.82 12.86
C LYS A 114 -10.42 -5.95 13.64
N ARG A 115 -10.64 -7.12 13.03
CA ARG A 115 -11.44 -8.22 13.62
C ARG A 115 -10.73 -9.57 13.65
N THR A 116 -9.87 -9.83 12.71
CA THR A 116 -9.20 -11.13 12.54
C THR A 116 -7.68 -10.93 12.53
N LYS A 117 -6.92 -12.03 12.46
CA LYS A 117 -5.48 -12.01 12.23
C LYS A 117 -5.15 -12.26 10.74
N ASN A 118 -6.02 -11.84 9.84
CA ASN A 118 -5.85 -11.95 8.40
C ASN A 118 -5.66 -10.55 7.83
N ASP A 119 -4.44 -10.17 7.57
CA ASP A 119 -4.04 -8.85 7.11
C ASP A 119 -3.82 -8.86 5.60
N LEU A 120 -3.80 -7.68 4.97
CA LEU A 120 -3.47 -7.54 3.55
C LEU A 120 -2.17 -6.78 3.40
N ILE A 121 -1.32 -7.26 2.51
CA ILE A 121 -0.07 -6.61 2.13
C ILE A 121 -0.20 -6.21 0.67
N PHE A 122 0.01 -4.92 0.37
CA PHE A 122 0.02 -4.42 -1.00
C PHE A 122 1.45 -4.01 -1.34
N GLU A 123 1.99 -4.61 -2.39
CA GLU A 123 3.29 -4.28 -2.98
C GLU A 123 3.05 -3.51 -4.27
N VAL A 124 3.41 -2.24 -4.30
CA VAL A 124 3.13 -1.33 -5.42
C VAL A 124 4.32 -1.31 -6.38
N LYS A 125 4.06 -1.49 -7.66
CA LYS A 125 5.08 -1.38 -8.72
C LYS A 125 4.60 -0.49 -9.84
N TYR A 126 5.35 0.57 -10.14
CA TYR A 126 5.08 1.48 -11.23
C TYR A 126 5.91 1.08 -12.45
N LEU A 127 5.26 0.55 -13.48
CA LEU A 127 5.91 0.05 -14.67
C LEU A 127 5.70 1.00 -15.87
N THR A 128 6.78 1.59 -16.35
CA THR A 128 6.77 2.42 -17.58
C THR A 128 7.13 1.64 -18.85
N ILE A 129 7.46 0.36 -18.69
CA ILE A 129 7.83 -0.55 -19.79
C ILE A 129 6.59 -1.20 -20.41
N ASN A 130 6.70 -1.65 -21.66
CA ASN A 130 5.58 -2.28 -22.38
C ASN A 130 5.31 -3.72 -21.96
N THR A 131 6.27 -4.39 -21.35
CA THR A 131 6.16 -5.80 -20.93
C THR A 131 6.99 -6.04 -19.68
N ILE A 132 6.55 -6.98 -18.85
CA ILE A 132 7.35 -7.53 -17.77
C ILE A 132 7.93 -8.87 -18.24
N THR A 133 9.22 -9.09 -17.99
CA THR A 133 9.83 -10.38 -18.32
C THR A 133 9.47 -11.43 -17.28
N ASP A 134 9.48 -12.69 -17.72
CA ASP A 134 9.21 -13.86 -16.86
C ASP A 134 10.10 -13.86 -15.59
N ASN A 135 11.41 -13.68 -15.76
CA ASN A 135 12.34 -13.63 -14.64
C ASN A 135 12.03 -12.52 -13.65
N ARG A 136 11.65 -11.35 -14.15
CA ARG A 136 11.31 -10.20 -13.31
C ARG A 136 10.04 -10.45 -12.51
N LEU A 137 9.02 -11.03 -13.15
CA LEU A 137 7.79 -11.41 -12.46
C LEU A 137 8.05 -12.50 -11.41
N LYS A 138 8.89 -13.49 -11.72
CA LYS A 138 9.33 -14.51 -10.74
C LYS A 138 10.00 -13.90 -9.52
N HIS A 139 10.94 -12.98 -9.74
CA HIS A 139 11.62 -12.30 -8.63
C HIS A 139 10.64 -11.50 -7.77
N LEU A 140 9.70 -10.77 -8.39
CA LEU A 140 8.68 -10.02 -7.68
C LEU A 140 7.80 -10.94 -6.83
N ILE A 141 7.28 -12.02 -7.41
CA ILE A 141 6.46 -13.01 -6.70
C ILE A 141 7.24 -13.65 -5.55
N SER A 142 8.50 -14.07 -5.79
CA SER A 142 9.34 -14.68 -4.75
C SER A 142 9.60 -13.69 -3.61
N ASN A 143 9.89 -12.43 -3.92
CA ASN A 143 10.11 -11.40 -2.91
C ASN A 143 8.86 -11.19 -2.05
N VAL A 144 7.70 -11.05 -2.67
CA VAL A 144 6.42 -10.90 -1.96
C VAL A 144 6.11 -12.10 -1.08
N ASN A 145 6.43 -13.32 -1.54
CA ASN A 145 6.27 -14.52 -0.73
C ASN A 145 7.18 -14.49 0.52
N TYR A 146 8.46 -14.13 0.35
CA TYR A 146 9.38 -13.95 1.50
C TYR A 146 8.91 -12.85 2.46
N MET A 147 8.34 -11.76 1.95
CA MET A 147 7.73 -10.71 2.78
C MET A 147 6.57 -11.27 3.61
N CYS A 148 5.69 -12.09 3.01
CA CYS A 148 4.59 -12.73 3.73
C CYS A 148 5.08 -13.70 4.81
N GLU A 149 6.10 -14.52 4.52
CA GLU A 149 6.69 -15.42 5.49
C GLU A 149 7.32 -14.66 6.66
N ASN A 150 8.07 -13.61 6.37
CA ASN A 150 8.63 -12.72 7.40
C ASN A 150 7.52 -12.07 8.23
N TYR A 151 6.47 -11.56 7.57
CA TYR A 151 5.34 -10.94 8.25
C TYR A 151 4.69 -11.91 9.25
N LYS A 152 4.35 -13.12 8.80
CA LYS A 152 3.78 -14.17 9.66
C LYS A 152 4.69 -14.52 10.82
N SER A 153 5.99 -14.67 10.58
CA SER A 153 6.96 -15.05 11.62
C SER A 153 7.13 -13.98 12.70
N VAL A 154 7.09 -12.69 12.32
CA VAL A 154 7.31 -11.57 13.25
C VAL A 154 6.02 -11.17 13.97
N THR A 155 4.88 -11.18 13.28
CA THR A 155 3.61 -10.65 13.82
C THR A 155 2.71 -11.71 14.41
N ASN A 156 2.92 -12.97 14.05
CA ASN A 156 2.00 -14.10 14.32
C ASN A 156 0.58 -13.86 13.75
N HIS A 157 0.50 -13.11 12.63
CA HIS A 157 -0.72 -12.89 11.85
C HIS A 157 -0.59 -13.57 10.50
N ASN A 158 -1.70 -14.03 9.94
CA ASN A 158 -1.75 -14.44 8.54
C ASN A 158 -1.86 -13.20 7.64
N CYS A 159 -1.41 -13.33 6.39
CA CYS A 159 -1.59 -12.28 5.40
C CYS A 159 -1.89 -12.86 4.02
N GLU A 160 -2.64 -12.09 3.26
CA GLU A 160 -2.78 -12.22 1.82
C GLU A 160 -2.03 -11.06 1.16
N SER A 161 -1.43 -11.29 0.02
CA SER A 161 -0.68 -10.26 -0.69
C SER A 161 -1.35 -9.88 -1.99
N VAL A 162 -1.28 -8.60 -2.31
CA VAL A 162 -1.72 -8.03 -3.56
C VAL A 162 -0.55 -7.30 -4.21
N ILE A 163 -0.12 -7.78 -5.37
CA ILE A 163 0.84 -7.07 -6.21
C ILE A 163 0.05 -6.06 -7.04
N VAL A 164 0.30 -4.79 -6.78
CA VAL A 164 -0.37 -3.66 -7.43
C VAL A 164 0.53 -3.15 -8.54
N ILE A 165 0.11 -3.36 -9.77
CA ILE A 165 0.82 -2.87 -10.96
C ILE A 165 0.15 -1.61 -11.46
N VAL A 166 0.88 -0.50 -11.41
CA VAL A 166 0.45 0.78 -11.97
C VAL A 166 1.26 1.07 -13.24
N THR A 167 0.60 1.51 -14.29
CA THR A 167 1.23 1.78 -15.59
C THR A 167 0.46 2.87 -16.34
N PRO A 168 1.09 3.59 -17.29
CA PRO A 168 0.36 4.50 -18.18
C PRO A 168 -0.80 3.77 -18.91
N LYS A 169 -1.90 4.47 -19.11
CA LYS A 169 -3.16 3.90 -19.62
C LYS A 169 -3.00 3.15 -20.95
N GLU A 170 -2.19 3.68 -21.85
CA GLU A 170 -1.92 3.05 -23.15
C GLU A 170 -1.16 1.72 -23.07
N LYS A 171 -0.61 1.37 -21.90
CA LYS A 171 0.19 0.15 -21.68
C LYS A 171 -0.52 -0.91 -20.86
N ILE A 172 -1.60 -0.57 -20.18
CA ILE A 172 -2.23 -1.41 -19.15
C ILE A 172 -2.61 -2.80 -19.67
N GLU A 173 -3.25 -2.90 -20.84
CA GLU A 173 -3.69 -4.17 -21.39
C GLU A 173 -2.51 -5.09 -21.76
N LYS A 174 -1.42 -4.51 -22.28
CA LYS A 174 -0.22 -5.27 -22.63
C LYS A 174 0.48 -5.79 -21.38
N VAL A 175 0.66 -4.94 -20.38
CA VAL A 175 1.31 -5.31 -19.11
C VAL A 175 0.47 -6.34 -18.37
N LYS A 176 -0.83 -6.14 -18.28
CA LYS A 176 -1.78 -7.08 -17.66
C LYS A 176 -1.74 -8.45 -18.33
N SER A 177 -1.85 -8.50 -19.66
CA SER A 177 -1.79 -9.75 -20.41
C SER A 177 -0.47 -10.49 -20.20
N ALA A 178 0.67 -9.76 -20.23
CA ALA A 178 1.99 -10.35 -19.98
C ALA A 178 2.10 -10.91 -18.54
N CYS A 179 1.68 -10.14 -17.52
CA CYS A 179 1.69 -10.61 -16.13
C CYS A 179 0.83 -11.85 -15.94
N LEU A 180 -0.41 -11.84 -16.43
CA LEU A 180 -1.34 -12.96 -16.25
C LEU A 180 -0.89 -14.22 -16.99
N ASN A 181 -0.35 -14.10 -18.20
CA ASN A 181 0.19 -15.23 -18.95
C ASN A 181 1.36 -15.88 -18.20
N HIS A 182 2.29 -15.09 -17.69
CA HIS A 182 3.40 -15.61 -16.91
C HIS A 182 2.93 -16.20 -15.57
N PHE A 183 2.01 -15.52 -14.87
CA PHE A 183 1.49 -15.97 -13.58
C PHE A 183 0.76 -17.31 -13.67
N ASN A 184 -0.05 -17.53 -14.71
CA ASN A 184 -0.75 -18.79 -14.91
C ASN A 184 0.19 -19.97 -15.08
N ASN A 185 1.41 -19.76 -15.57
CA ASN A 185 2.44 -20.79 -15.67
C ASN A 185 3.03 -21.20 -14.30
N TYR A 186 2.85 -20.36 -13.26
CA TYR A 186 3.37 -20.61 -11.91
C TYR A 186 2.31 -21.06 -10.90
N LYS A 187 1.03 -20.95 -11.23
CA LYS A 187 -0.11 -21.18 -10.32
C LYS A 187 -0.13 -22.56 -9.64
N ASN A 188 0.64 -23.51 -10.11
CA ASN A 188 0.64 -24.88 -9.60
C ASN A 188 1.61 -25.14 -8.44
N SER A 189 2.32 -24.14 -7.91
CA SER A 189 3.39 -24.45 -6.98
C SER A 189 3.41 -23.75 -5.63
N VAL A 190 2.81 -22.57 -5.39
CA VAL A 190 2.95 -21.90 -4.04
C VAL A 190 2.03 -20.66 -3.89
N LEU A 191 1.12 -20.34 -4.82
CA LEU A 191 0.64 -18.99 -5.01
C LEU A 191 -0.81 -18.72 -4.56
N ASP A 192 -1.37 -19.52 -3.67
CA ASP A 192 -2.77 -19.39 -3.25
C ASP A 192 -3.08 -18.05 -2.52
N ASN A 193 -2.06 -17.33 -2.08
CA ASN A 193 -2.20 -16.11 -1.27
C ASN A 193 -1.71 -14.83 -1.98
N ILE A 194 -1.37 -14.88 -3.28
CA ILE A 194 -0.91 -13.70 -4.04
C ILE A 194 -1.93 -13.37 -5.12
N ASN A 195 -2.43 -12.15 -5.09
CA ASN A 195 -3.35 -11.60 -6.08
C ASN A 195 -2.67 -10.45 -6.85
N PHE A 196 -3.20 -10.12 -8.02
CA PHE A 196 -2.76 -8.97 -8.81
C PHE A 196 -3.91 -7.98 -8.97
N GLU A 197 -3.62 -6.69 -8.77
CA GLU A 197 -4.47 -5.59 -9.18
C GLU A 197 -3.71 -4.70 -10.18
N PHE A 198 -4.40 -4.22 -11.20
CA PHE A 198 -3.83 -3.42 -12.28
C PHE A 198 -4.55 -2.09 -12.38
N PHE A 199 -3.80 -0.99 -12.38
CA PHE A 199 -4.35 0.36 -12.50
C PHE A 199 -3.65 1.11 -13.63
N ALA A 200 -4.44 1.87 -14.39
CA ALA A 200 -3.87 2.97 -15.14
C ALA A 200 -3.53 4.11 -14.17
N GLU A 201 -2.39 4.75 -14.39
CA GLU A 201 -1.94 5.87 -13.56
C GLU A 201 -2.98 6.99 -13.47
N GLU A 202 -3.70 7.21 -14.55
CA GLU A 202 -4.73 8.24 -14.70
C GLU A 202 -6.04 7.92 -13.95
N ASP A 203 -6.23 6.65 -13.58
CA ASP A 203 -7.45 6.18 -12.90
C ASP A 203 -7.29 6.15 -11.36
N LEU A 204 -6.09 6.45 -10.86
CA LEU A 204 -5.74 6.66 -9.45
C LEU A 204 -5.74 8.17 -9.12
#